data_e20d039cde5e20d357d4a3387a930e7b
#
_entry.id   e20d039cde5e20d357d4a3387a930e7b
#
_cell.length_a   1.000
_cell.length_b   1.000
_cell.length_c   1.000
_cell.angle_alpha   90.00
_cell.angle_beta   90.00
_cell.angle_gamma   90.00
#
_symmetry.space_group_name_H-M   'P 1'
#
loop_
_entity.id
_entity.type
_entity.pdbx_description
1 polymer ?
#
loop_
_entity_poly.entity_id
_entity_poly.type
_entity_poly.pdbx_seq_one_letter_code
_entity_poly.pdbx_strand_id
1 'polypeptide(L)'
;MFKNNKNTLKRRLFNANYAFLMRKFILIFFATALVACAKPPIKQPSLPSGAGPIKYTGIVFNDLNRNGIRDTGEPGIEGVKVSNGIDVVMTDKAGRYALEVDDDTIVFVIKPRDWMTATDKNHLPHFYYIHKPFGSPDQNFLFKGVEPTGPLPESIDFPLYRRTEPDRFDVIVFADPQPYSPTQLALMARDTVSELIGIDAAFGLSLGDLVGDDLNLMEPLNEILGLIGVPWYNIPGNHDQNYMSNEDIHANETFERIYGPSTYAFQYASVHFVLLDDVVWKGFSGYRNNGLPEIFNYEGGLSTDQLTFLRNYVATVPKDELLVLGMHIPLVGYDDKNRVPQTDQVLDILGDHPYTLSLSGHTHTQRHWFLTQPNGEYHHHFNTGTVSGSWYAGAFDEVGIPHTVMRDGTPNGYAIITFDGVDYTIRFKASRWPRDYQMNIYSPDSITPQQLADGVEVIVNVFAGSERSEVEMRMDGSGPWMPLERVAREDPFYRDLFDREAQNPPASLRNLPKPSPSPHLWVRTLPGELAIGVHVIEVQSRDMFGQRYRDRLPIRVE
;
A
#
# COMPACT_ATOMS: atom_id res chain seq x y z
N MET A 1 -40.80 29.43 -40.25
CA MET A 1 -40.02 30.69 -40.29
C MET A 1 -40.33 31.50 -39.05
N PHE A 2 -39.32 32.00 -38.36
CA PHE A 2 -39.37 32.84 -37.16
C PHE A 2 -39.86 32.18 -35.86
N LYS A 3 -38.91 31.51 -35.18
CA LYS A 3 -38.80 31.47 -33.70
C LYS A 3 -37.44 30.87 -33.33
N ASN A 4 -36.42 31.70 -33.24
CA ASN A 4 -35.18 31.39 -32.50
C ASN A 4 -34.25 32.61 -32.58
N ASN A 5 -34.47 33.59 -31.72
CA ASN A 5 -33.47 34.65 -31.54
C ASN A 5 -33.69 35.48 -30.23
N LYS A 6 -34.15 34.88 -29.15
CA LYS A 6 -34.26 35.61 -27.86
C LYS A 6 -33.38 35.03 -26.72
N ASN A 7 -32.77 33.88 -26.90
CA ASN A 7 -31.95 33.27 -25.82
C ASN A 7 -30.43 33.58 -25.90
N THR A 8 -29.97 34.10 -27.03
CA THR A 8 -28.52 34.43 -27.19
C THR A 8 -28.19 35.84 -26.67
N LEU A 9 -29.18 36.73 -26.58
CA LEU A 9 -28.95 38.08 -26.05
C LEU A 9 -28.98 38.16 -24.52
N LYS A 10 -29.69 37.27 -23.84
CA LYS A 10 -29.70 37.22 -22.35
C LYS A 10 -28.42 36.65 -21.74
N ARG A 11 -27.71 35.77 -22.43
CA ARG A 11 -26.42 35.24 -21.94
C ARG A 11 -25.24 36.21 -22.13
N ARG A 12 -25.30 37.14 -23.09
CA ARG A 12 -24.24 38.15 -23.26
C ARG A 12 -24.38 39.36 -22.32
N LEU A 13 -25.56 39.64 -21.81
CA LEU A 13 -25.79 40.73 -20.85
C LEU A 13 -25.49 40.32 -19.41
N PHE A 14 -25.57 39.02 -19.08
CA PHE A 14 -25.22 38.52 -17.73
C PHE A 14 -23.71 38.47 -17.48
N ASN A 15 -22.91 38.17 -18.49
CA ASN A 15 -21.43 38.12 -18.37
C ASN A 15 -20.76 39.51 -18.39
N ALA A 16 -21.42 40.55 -18.94
CA ALA A 16 -20.86 41.90 -18.95
C ALA A 16 -21.06 42.65 -17.61
N ASN A 17 -22.10 42.32 -16.85
CA ASN A 17 -22.33 42.94 -15.55
C ASN A 17 -21.49 42.35 -14.40
N TYR A 18 -21.03 41.09 -14.50
CA TYR A 18 -20.16 40.48 -13.49
C TYR A 18 -18.72 40.99 -13.58
N ALA A 19 -18.23 41.29 -14.78
CA ALA A 19 -16.89 41.84 -14.97
C ALA A 19 -16.76 43.32 -14.55
N PHE A 20 -17.88 44.07 -14.53
CA PHE A 20 -17.89 45.49 -14.14
C PHE A 20 -18.02 45.70 -12.61
N LEU A 21 -18.69 44.79 -11.90
CA LEU A 21 -18.78 44.85 -10.44
C LEU A 21 -17.46 44.43 -9.76
N MET A 22 -16.73 43.47 -10.30
CA MET A 22 -15.42 43.03 -9.70
C MET A 22 -14.30 44.07 -9.90
N ARG A 23 -14.36 44.92 -10.93
CA ARG A 23 -13.37 46.00 -11.12
C ARG A 23 -13.54 47.20 -10.20
N LYS A 24 -14.70 47.40 -9.58
CA LYS A 24 -14.92 48.48 -8.62
C LYS A 24 -14.61 48.11 -7.16
N PHE A 25 -14.52 46.80 -6.84
CA PHE A 25 -14.17 46.38 -5.49
C PHE A 25 -12.66 46.25 -5.25
N ILE A 26 -11.83 46.21 -6.30
CA ILE A 26 -10.35 46.10 -6.18
C ILE A 26 -9.68 47.49 -6.01
N LEU A 27 -10.40 48.61 -6.25
CA LEU A 27 -9.82 49.96 -6.20
C LEU A 27 -10.07 50.74 -4.89
N ILE A 28 -10.79 50.18 -3.91
CA ILE A 28 -11.07 50.84 -2.62
C ILE A 28 -10.25 50.22 -1.44
N PHE A 29 -9.52 49.12 -1.65
CA PHE A 29 -8.73 48.49 -0.57
C PHE A 29 -7.23 48.79 -0.60
N PHE A 30 -6.74 49.71 -1.44
CA PHE A 30 -5.31 50.02 -1.56
C PHE A 30 -4.89 51.40 -0.98
N ALA A 31 -5.75 52.07 -0.17
CA ALA A 31 -5.38 53.40 0.32
C ALA A 31 -5.30 53.57 1.85
N THR A 32 -5.38 52.51 2.65
CA THR A 32 -5.24 52.64 4.12
C THR A 32 -4.52 51.44 4.77
N ALA A 33 -3.31 51.11 4.32
CA ALA A 33 -2.45 50.20 5.08
C ALA A 33 -0.98 50.46 4.74
N LEU A 34 -0.48 51.59 5.14
CA LEU A 34 0.96 51.88 5.17
C LEU A 34 1.32 52.56 6.49
N VAL A 35 1.17 51.82 7.58
CA VAL A 35 2.02 51.89 8.78
C VAL A 35 1.84 50.54 9.49
N ALA A 36 2.52 49.50 9.01
CA ALA A 36 2.79 48.32 9.81
C ALA A 36 4.28 48.34 10.12
N CYS A 37 4.61 48.49 11.39
CA CYS A 37 5.95 48.32 11.92
C CYS A 37 6.53 47.01 11.38
N ALA A 38 7.54 47.09 10.53
CA ALA A 38 8.37 45.97 10.20
C ALA A 38 9.01 45.48 11.50
N LYS A 39 8.54 44.34 12.01
CA LYS A 39 9.33 43.62 13.00
C LYS A 39 10.67 43.28 12.33
N PRO A 40 11.82 43.54 13.00
CA PRO A 40 13.08 43.08 12.44
C PRO A 40 13.01 41.57 12.20
N PRO A 41 13.65 41.06 11.13
CA PRO A 41 13.71 39.62 10.92
C PRO A 41 14.30 39.01 12.20
N ILE A 42 13.56 38.08 12.79
CA ILE A 42 14.08 37.24 13.86
C ILE A 42 15.26 36.51 13.18
N LYS A 43 16.50 36.89 13.56
CA LYS A 43 17.65 36.06 13.20
C LYS A 43 17.38 34.71 13.80
N GLN A 44 17.11 33.72 12.94
CA GLN A 44 17.21 32.33 13.36
C GLN A 44 18.58 32.18 14.02
N PRO A 45 18.65 31.62 15.24
CA PRO A 45 19.94 31.26 15.79
C PRO A 45 20.58 30.32 14.76
N SER A 46 21.73 30.70 14.23
CA SER A 46 22.58 29.79 13.47
C SER A 46 22.78 28.58 14.37
N LEU A 47 22.29 27.40 13.89
CA LEU A 47 22.55 26.14 14.55
C LEU A 47 24.03 26.07 14.91
N PRO A 48 24.41 25.70 16.14
CA PRO A 48 25.77 25.31 16.41
C PRO A 48 26.00 24.02 15.59
N SER A 49 26.67 24.18 14.44
CA SER A 49 27.19 23.06 13.69
C SER A 49 28.20 22.33 14.57
N GLY A 50 27.84 21.13 15.09
CA GLY A 50 28.83 20.25 15.64
C GLY A 50 28.66 19.70 17.06
N ALA A 51 27.48 19.56 17.61
CA ALA A 51 27.29 18.51 18.62
C ALA A 51 27.08 17.20 17.84
N GLY A 52 28.02 16.27 17.90
CA GLY A 52 27.81 14.90 17.38
C GLY A 52 26.70 14.19 18.16
N PRO A 53 26.27 13.00 17.69
CA PRO A 53 25.16 12.28 18.29
C PRO A 53 25.32 12.14 19.81
N ILE A 54 24.23 12.40 20.53
CA ILE A 54 24.20 12.27 21.98
C ILE A 54 23.75 10.86 22.32
N LYS A 55 24.54 10.13 23.12
CA LYS A 55 24.10 8.83 23.64
C LYS A 55 22.97 9.06 24.66
N TYR A 56 21.76 8.69 24.28
CA TYR A 56 20.56 8.89 25.05
C TYR A 56 20.04 7.58 25.65
N THR A 57 19.30 7.66 26.75
CA THR A 57 18.83 6.49 27.50
C THR A 57 17.33 6.52 27.70
N GLY A 58 16.72 5.34 27.78
CA GLY A 58 15.31 5.16 28.08
C GLY A 58 15.04 3.80 28.72
N ILE A 59 13.78 3.54 29.02
CA ILE A 59 13.33 2.31 29.64
C ILE A 59 12.13 1.77 28.88
N VAL A 60 12.15 0.48 28.54
CA VAL A 60 10.96 -0.25 28.12
C VAL A 60 10.38 -0.94 29.34
N PHE A 61 9.11 -0.69 29.66
CA PHE A 61 8.50 -1.16 30.90
C PHE A 61 7.14 -1.82 30.66
N ASN A 62 6.74 -2.69 31.62
CA ASN A 62 5.43 -3.32 31.63
C ASN A 62 4.41 -2.36 32.26
N ASP A 63 3.65 -1.69 31.42
CA ASP A 63 2.55 -0.80 31.81
C ASP A 63 1.34 -1.62 32.25
N LEU A 64 1.27 -1.86 33.56
CA LEU A 64 0.27 -2.73 34.16
C LEU A 64 -1.13 -2.12 34.17
N ASN A 65 -1.24 -0.82 34.29
CA ASN A 65 -2.52 -0.10 34.32
C ASN A 65 -2.90 0.54 32.97
N ARG A 66 -2.01 0.45 31.97
CA ARG A 66 -2.17 0.96 30.58
C ARG A 66 -2.42 2.46 30.51
N ASN A 67 -1.75 3.25 31.35
CA ASN A 67 -1.86 4.70 31.34
C ASN A 67 -0.74 5.39 30.51
N GLY A 68 0.25 4.62 30.02
CA GLY A 68 1.38 5.12 29.24
C GLY A 68 2.46 5.80 30.07
N ILE A 69 2.35 5.81 31.40
CA ILE A 69 3.27 6.46 32.33
C ILE A 69 3.88 5.38 33.22
N ARG A 70 5.21 5.45 33.41
CA ARG A 70 5.86 4.49 34.29
C ARG A 70 5.60 4.79 35.76
N ASP A 71 4.75 3.99 36.38
CA ASP A 71 4.40 4.10 37.78
C ASP A 71 5.31 3.28 38.71
N THR A 72 5.27 3.59 40.02
CA THR A 72 5.99 2.81 41.02
C THR A 72 5.46 1.36 41.04
N GLY A 73 6.35 0.40 40.84
CA GLY A 73 6.01 -1.03 40.81
C GLY A 73 5.86 -1.61 39.39
N GLU A 74 5.99 -0.80 38.35
CA GLU A 74 6.02 -1.27 36.97
C GLU A 74 7.45 -1.66 36.58
N PRO A 75 7.70 -2.95 36.31
CA PRO A 75 9.05 -3.44 36.05
C PRO A 75 9.49 -3.11 34.64
N GLY A 76 10.78 -2.88 34.45
CA GLY A 76 11.41 -2.91 33.15
C GLY A 76 11.33 -4.27 32.47
N ILE A 77 11.37 -4.32 31.16
CA ILE A 77 11.31 -5.53 30.35
C ILE A 77 12.71 -5.80 29.75
N GLU A 78 13.31 -6.94 30.09
CA GLU A 78 14.60 -7.37 29.55
C GLU A 78 14.45 -7.88 28.10
N GLY A 79 15.49 -7.64 27.26
CA GLY A 79 15.61 -8.25 25.94
C GLY A 79 14.71 -7.64 24.85
N VAL A 80 14.08 -6.50 25.12
CA VAL A 80 13.31 -5.78 24.09
C VAL A 80 14.25 -5.00 23.19
N LYS A 81 14.04 -5.08 21.89
CA LYS A 81 14.79 -4.32 20.89
C LYS A 81 14.26 -2.89 20.78
N VAL A 82 15.18 -1.93 20.69
CA VAL A 82 14.89 -0.52 20.44
C VAL A 82 15.82 -0.02 19.35
N SER A 83 15.34 0.85 18.48
CA SER A 83 16.10 1.35 17.33
C SER A 83 15.95 2.86 17.16
N ASN A 84 16.94 3.47 16.51
CA ASN A 84 16.93 4.84 16.00
C ASN A 84 16.82 4.90 14.46
N GLY A 85 16.41 3.79 13.82
CA GLY A 85 16.36 3.67 12.38
C GLY A 85 17.64 3.15 11.72
N ILE A 86 18.73 2.99 12.47
CA ILE A 86 20.04 2.44 12.02
C ILE A 86 20.49 1.34 12.97
N ASP A 87 20.68 1.67 14.23
CA ASP A 87 21.13 0.76 15.26
C ASP A 87 19.96 0.01 15.90
N VAL A 88 20.19 -1.23 16.30
CA VAL A 88 19.27 -2.05 17.08
C VAL A 88 19.95 -2.49 18.36
N VAL A 89 19.44 -2.03 19.50
CA VAL A 89 19.96 -2.38 20.83
C VAL A 89 18.93 -3.18 21.61
N MET A 90 19.38 -3.92 22.63
CA MET A 90 18.51 -4.68 23.54
C MET A 90 18.49 -4.04 24.92
N THR A 91 17.34 -4.07 25.56
CA THR A 91 17.17 -3.64 26.96
C THR A 91 17.85 -4.60 27.92
N ASP A 92 18.43 -4.04 29.01
CA ASP A 92 18.98 -4.80 30.14
C ASP A 92 17.86 -5.37 31.05
N LYS A 93 18.27 -6.04 32.16
CA LYS A 93 17.35 -6.61 33.16
C LYS A 93 16.41 -5.59 33.82
N ALA A 94 16.75 -4.33 33.79
CA ALA A 94 15.94 -3.23 34.32
C ALA A 94 15.12 -2.54 33.22
N GLY A 95 15.10 -3.08 31.99
CA GLY A 95 14.43 -2.51 30.83
C GLY A 95 15.17 -1.33 30.21
N ARG A 96 16.41 -1.03 30.61
CA ARG A 96 17.15 0.14 30.15
C ARG A 96 17.84 -0.13 28.83
N TYR A 97 17.84 0.89 27.97
CA TYR A 97 18.59 0.91 26.71
C TYR A 97 19.36 2.22 26.54
N ALA A 98 20.28 2.27 25.60
CA ALA A 98 20.98 3.49 25.21
C ALA A 98 21.26 3.47 23.70
N LEU A 99 20.88 4.55 23.01
CA LEU A 99 21.05 4.78 21.58
C LEU A 99 21.63 6.17 21.30
N GLU A 100 22.23 6.33 20.14
CA GLU A 100 22.59 7.65 19.63
C GLU A 100 21.34 8.34 19.08
N VAL A 101 21.15 9.61 19.45
CA VAL A 101 20.02 10.45 19.04
C VAL A 101 20.55 11.79 18.58
N ASP A 102 20.27 12.15 17.35
CA ASP A 102 20.52 13.45 16.74
C ASP A 102 19.20 14.22 16.58
N ASP A 103 19.31 15.49 16.23
CA ASP A 103 18.18 16.22 15.69
C ASP A 103 17.65 15.45 14.47
N ASP A 104 16.33 15.32 14.36
CA ASP A 104 15.67 14.56 13.29
C ASP A 104 15.76 13.02 13.43
N THR A 105 15.86 12.51 14.65
CA THR A 105 15.83 11.06 14.93
C THR A 105 14.45 10.61 15.41
N ILE A 106 13.96 9.50 14.90
CA ILE A 106 12.79 8.80 15.45
C ILE A 106 13.28 7.54 16.16
N VAL A 107 13.15 7.53 17.50
CA VAL A 107 13.44 6.35 18.32
C VAL A 107 12.19 5.51 18.46
N PHE A 108 12.29 4.20 18.27
CA PHE A 108 11.13 3.32 18.37
C PHE A 108 11.45 1.99 19.05
N VAL A 109 10.45 1.47 19.78
CA VAL A 109 10.49 0.13 20.33
C VAL A 109 10.05 -0.86 19.27
N ILE A 110 10.81 -1.93 19.08
CA ILE A 110 10.44 -3.06 18.24
C ILE A 110 9.61 -4.01 19.10
N LYS A 111 8.29 -3.92 18.92
CA LYS A 111 7.32 -4.71 19.69
C LYS A 111 7.69 -6.19 19.66
N PRO A 112 7.97 -6.85 20.80
CA PRO A 112 8.29 -8.27 20.83
C PRO A 112 7.03 -9.13 20.89
N ARG A 113 7.18 -10.44 20.70
CA ARG A 113 6.13 -11.46 20.88
C ARG A 113 5.45 -11.32 22.24
N ASP A 114 4.14 -11.53 22.27
CA ASP A 114 3.28 -11.49 23.48
C ASP A 114 3.21 -10.13 24.20
N TRP A 115 3.59 -9.06 23.52
CA TRP A 115 3.46 -7.70 23.99
C TRP A 115 2.74 -6.82 22.98
N MET A 116 2.06 -5.79 23.48
CA MET A 116 1.38 -4.79 22.67
C MET A 116 1.82 -3.39 23.08
N THR A 117 1.85 -2.50 22.11
CA THR A 117 1.91 -1.05 22.31
C THR A 117 0.50 -0.48 22.46
N ALA A 118 0.35 0.67 23.08
CA ALA A 118 -0.90 1.41 23.04
C ALA A 118 -1.28 1.76 21.58
N THR A 119 -2.56 1.91 21.34
CA THR A 119 -3.09 2.41 20.06
C THR A 119 -3.94 3.66 20.30
N ASP A 120 -4.04 4.52 19.31
CA ASP A 120 -4.98 5.63 19.35
C ASP A 120 -6.43 5.18 19.09
N LYS A 121 -7.36 6.15 18.98
CA LYS A 121 -8.79 5.90 18.69
C LYS A 121 -9.04 5.24 17.32
N ASN A 122 -8.10 5.35 16.39
CA ASN A 122 -8.14 4.77 15.05
C ASN A 122 -7.31 3.48 14.94
N HIS A 123 -6.91 2.92 16.10
CA HIS A 123 -6.08 1.72 16.20
C HIS A 123 -4.66 1.86 15.62
N LEU A 124 -4.14 3.09 15.45
CA LEU A 124 -2.74 3.29 15.07
C LEU A 124 -1.82 3.00 16.26
N PRO A 125 -0.82 2.10 16.10
CA PRO A 125 0.10 1.76 17.20
C PRO A 125 1.04 2.90 17.57
N HIS A 126 1.19 3.18 18.88
CA HIS A 126 2.15 4.12 19.43
C HIS A 126 3.38 3.38 19.94
N PHE A 127 4.47 3.37 19.16
CA PHE A 127 5.69 2.63 19.45
C PHE A 127 6.96 3.48 19.26
N TYR A 128 6.83 4.79 19.08
CA TYR A 128 7.92 5.68 18.69
C TYR A 128 7.91 6.99 19.46
N TYR A 129 9.04 7.67 19.43
CA TYR A 129 9.25 9.03 19.87
C TYR A 129 10.01 9.81 18.78
N ILE A 130 9.47 10.95 18.36
CA ILE A 130 10.08 11.82 17.35
C ILE A 130 10.91 12.90 18.08
N HIS A 131 12.20 12.97 17.73
CA HIS A 131 13.08 14.07 18.15
C HIS A 131 13.39 14.98 16.97
N LYS A 132 12.55 15.99 16.81
CA LYS A 132 12.75 17.11 15.86
C LYS A 132 12.62 18.41 16.66
N PRO A 133 13.68 18.84 17.38
CA PRO A 133 13.57 19.94 18.36
C PRO A 133 13.07 21.25 17.76
N PHE A 134 13.31 21.46 16.46
CA PHE A 134 12.88 22.64 15.70
C PHE A 134 11.68 22.37 14.78
N GLY A 135 11.14 21.15 14.79
CA GLY A 135 10.11 20.69 13.86
C GLY A 135 10.65 20.41 12.46
N SER A 136 9.74 20.11 11.55
CA SER A 136 10.05 19.95 10.12
C SER A 136 10.67 21.21 9.54
N PRO A 137 11.58 21.10 8.55
CA PRO A 137 12.23 22.27 7.96
C PRO A 137 11.22 23.16 7.22
N ASP A 138 11.47 24.48 7.21
CA ASP A 138 10.65 25.44 6.46
C ASP A 138 11.01 25.40 4.96
N GLN A 139 10.43 24.43 4.25
CA GLN A 139 10.58 24.25 2.80
C GLN A 139 9.31 24.61 2.01
N ASN A 140 8.39 25.37 2.62
CA ASN A 140 7.08 25.71 2.07
C ASN A 140 6.24 24.48 1.73
N PHE A 141 6.26 23.47 2.57
CA PHE A 141 5.44 22.26 2.39
C PHE A 141 3.96 22.61 2.23
N LEU A 142 3.26 21.91 1.31
CA LEU A 142 1.81 22.03 1.13
C LEU A 142 1.04 21.42 2.31
N PHE A 143 1.65 20.45 2.98
CA PHE A 143 1.04 19.67 4.05
C PHE A 143 1.86 19.82 5.32
N LYS A 144 1.18 19.75 6.45
CA LYS A 144 1.79 19.97 7.75
C LYS A 144 2.77 18.83 8.10
N GLY A 145 4.01 19.18 8.38
CA GLY A 145 5.01 18.29 8.95
C GLY A 145 4.92 18.19 10.48
N VAL A 146 6.00 17.73 11.10
CA VAL A 146 6.15 17.58 12.55
C VAL A 146 6.33 18.95 13.19
N GLU A 147 5.58 19.23 14.25
CA GLU A 147 5.78 20.44 15.07
C GLU A 147 7.07 20.33 15.89
N PRO A 148 7.68 21.47 16.29
CA PRO A 148 8.85 21.44 17.17
C PRO A 148 8.61 20.61 18.42
N THR A 149 9.43 19.57 18.63
CA THR A 149 9.32 18.69 19.81
C THR A 149 10.06 19.28 21.03
N GLY A 150 10.88 20.29 20.82
CA GLY A 150 11.72 20.85 21.87
C GLY A 150 12.91 19.94 22.24
N PRO A 151 13.59 20.23 23.36
CA PRO A 151 14.75 19.45 23.78
C PRO A 151 14.37 18.02 24.18
N LEU A 152 15.34 17.11 24.14
CA LEU A 152 15.17 15.73 24.64
C LEU A 152 14.63 15.72 26.08
N PRO A 153 13.67 14.84 26.41
CA PRO A 153 13.20 14.63 27.78
C PRO A 153 14.31 13.99 28.63
N GLU A 154 14.12 13.81 29.93
CA GLU A 154 15.10 13.11 30.78
C GLU A 154 15.28 11.63 30.38
N SER A 155 14.23 11.01 29.84
CA SER A 155 14.21 9.61 29.40
C SER A 155 13.19 9.43 28.28
N ILE A 156 13.50 8.62 27.26
CA ILE A 156 12.54 8.18 26.26
C ILE A 156 12.05 6.78 26.67
N ASP A 157 10.89 6.71 27.29
CA ASP A 157 10.35 5.47 27.84
C ASP A 157 9.24 4.91 26.96
N PHE A 158 9.22 3.57 26.81
CA PHE A 158 8.21 2.87 26.01
C PHE A 158 7.35 1.94 26.88
N PRO A 159 6.06 2.23 27.00
CA PRO A 159 5.09 1.35 27.67
C PRO A 159 4.72 0.16 26.78
N LEU A 160 4.80 -1.04 27.31
CA LEU A 160 4.26 -2.25 26.69
C LEU A 160 3.36 -2.97 27.69
N TYR A 161 2.32 -3.66 27.21
CA TYR A 161 1.47 -4.49 28.05
C TYR A 161 1.34 -5.90 27.48
N ARG A 162 1.19 -6.88 28.37
CA ARG A 162 1.09 -8.30 28.00
C ARG A 162 -0.21 -8.60 27.26
N ARG A 163 -0.08 -9.31 26.13
CA ARG A 163 -1.16 -9.90 25.36
C ARG A 163 -0.66 -11.16 24.67
N THR A 164 -1.18 -12.32 25.05
CA THR A 164 -0.83 -13.58 24.38
C THR A 164 -1.24 -13.54 22.90
N GLU A 165 -0.32 -13.94 22.05
CA GLU A 165 -0.50 -14.00 20.60
C GLU A 165 -0.63 -15.44 20.15
N PRO A 166 -1.64 -15.80 19.32
CA PRO A 166 -1.76 -17.14 18.78
C PRO A 166 -0.68 -17.38 17.71
N ASP A 167 -0.15 -18.60 17.61
CA ASP A 167 0.81 -18.94 16.57
C ASP A 167 0.20 -18.93 15.17
N ARG A 168 -1.10 -19.19 15.05
CA ARG A 168 -1.86 -19.06 13.81
C ARG A 168 -2.73 -17.80 13.85
N PHE A 169 -2.55 -16.91 12.89
CA PHE A 169 -3.27 -15.63 12.82
C PHE A 169 -3.39 -15.12 11.37
N ASP A 170 -4.41 -14.30 11.13
CA ASP A 170 -4.64 -13.64 9.86
C ASP A 170 -4.15 -12.17 9.90
N VAL A 171 -3.57 -11.72 8.80
CA VAL A 171 -3.18 -10.32 8.55
C VAL A 171 -3.90 -9.83 7.29
N ILE A 172 -4.48 -8.63 7.37
CA ILE A 172 -5.07 -7.95 6.21
C ILE A 172 -3.98 -7.10 5.57
N VAL A 173 -3.77 -7.27 4.27
CA VAL A 173 -2.77 -6.50 3.53
C VAL A 173 -3.45 -5.69 2.44
N PHE A 174 -3.37 -4.38 2.57
CA PHE A 174 -3.77 -3.41 1.56
C PHE A 174 -2.54 -2.95 0.78
N ALA A 175 -2.68 -2.83 -0.53
CA ALA A 175 -1.79 -2.06 -1.36
C ALA A 175 -2.59 -0.93 -1.98
N ASP A 176 -1.97 0.23 -2.14
CA ASP A 176 -2.46 1.36 -2.91
C ASP A 176 -3.95 1.66 -2.68
N PRO A 177 -4.39 1.95 -1.44
CA PRO A 177 -5.75 2.45 -1.23
C PRO A 177 -6.01 3.76 -1.99
N GLN A 178 -5.06 4.64 -2.04
CA GLN A 178 -4.81 5.77 -2.95
C GLN A 178 -6.05 6.62 -3.34
N PRO A 179 -6.90 7.04 -2.38
CA PRO A 179 -8.00 7.96 -2.68
C PRO A 179 -7.46 9.37 -2.99
N TYR A 180 -7.94 9.98 -4.08
CA TYR A 180 -7.59 11.33 -4.52
C TYR A 180 -8.58 12.39 -4.03
N SER A 181 -9.62 12.00 -3.28
CA SER A 181 -10.66 12.92 -2.81
C SER A 181 -11.49 12.28 -1.70
N PRO A 182 -12.23 13.10 -0.92
CA PRO A 182 -13.20 12.58 0.05
C PRO A 182 -14.24 11.65 -0.56
N THR A 183 -14.61 11.86 -1.84
CA THR A 183 -15.53 10.96 -2.56
C THR A 183 -14.92 9.57 -2.72
N GLN A 184 -13.66 9.48 -3.10
CA GLN A 184 -12.98 8.18 -3.26
C GLN A 184 -12.74 7.50 -1.91
N LEU A 185 -12.47 8.25 -0.84
CA LEU A 185 -12.47 7.70 0.52
C LEU A 185 -13.82 7.04 0.87
N ALA A 186 -14.94 7.70 0.55
CA ALA A 186 -16.27 7.14 0.77
C ALA A 186 -16.55 5.91 -0.12
N LEU A 187 -16.01 5.87 -1.35
CA LEU A 187 -16.09 4.70 -2.21
C LEU A 187 -15.31 3.53 -1.59
N MET A 188 -14.06 3.73 -1.17
CA MET A 188 -13.24 2.72 -0.50
C MET A 188 -13.91 2.17 0.76
N ALA A 189 -14.50 3.06 1.58
CA ALA A 189 -15.24 2.65 2.77
C ALA A 189 -16.41 1.70 2.44
N ARG A 190 -17.15 1.97 1.37
CA ARG A 190 -18.30 1.18 0.92
C ARG A 190 -17.88 -0.09 0.17
N ASP A 191 -16.80 0.00 -0.59
CA ASP A 191 -16.32 -1.07 -1.46
C ASP A 191 -15.56 -2.15 -0.66
N THR A 192 -14.55 -1.73 0.10
CA THR A 192 -13.60 -2.65 0.74
C THR A 192 -13.76 -2.69 2.25
N VAL A 193 -13.75 -1.53 2.93
CA VAL A 193 -13.68 -1.51 4.40
C VAL A 193 -14.94 -2.07 5.04
N SER A 194 -16.12 -1.83 4.44
CA SER A 194 -17.40 -2.28 5.00
C SER A 194 -17.50 -3.80 5.22
N GLU A 195 -16.83 -4.61 4.39
CA GLU A 195 -16.83 -6.08 4.52
C GLU A 195 -15.80 -6.59 5.55
N LEU A 196 -14.91 -5.70 6.04
CA LEU A 196 -13.86 -6.02 7.00
C LEU A 196 -14.21 -5.60 8.44
N ILE A 197 -15.29 -4.85 8.65
CA ILE A 197 -15.69 -4.40 9.98
C ILE A 197 -15.94 -5.60 10.90
N GLY A 198 -15.13 -5.70 11.97
CA GLY A 198 -15.24 -6.78 12.94
C GLY A 198 -14.63 -8.11 12.49
N ILE A 199 -13.77 -8.11 11.47
CA ILE A 199 -13.02 -9.29 11.05
C ILE A 199 -12.09 -9.77 12.17
N ASP A 200 -11.96 -11.08 12.32
CA ASP A 200 -10.99 -11.68 13.23
C ASP A 200 -9.60 -11.75 12.56
N ALA A 201 -8.84 -10.66 12.69
CA ALA A 201 -7.47 -10.55 12.21
C ALA A 201 -6.57 -9.96 13.31
N ALA A 202 -5.29 -10.31 13.28
CA ALA A 202 -4.32 -9.83 14.27
C ALA A 202 -4.05 -8.33 14.10
N PHE A 203 -3.90 -7.90 12.85
CA PHE A 203 -3.67 -6.49 12.45
C PHE A 203 -3.86 -6.32 10.94
N GLY A 204 -3.86 -5.07 10.51
CA GLY A 204 -3.80 -4.69 9.09
C GLY A 204 -2.48 -4.00 8.75
N LEU A 205 -2.11 -4.06 7.47
CA LEU A 205 -0.90 -3.49 6.90
C LEU A 205 -1.23 -2.80 5.58
N SER A 206 -0.84 -1.52 5.42
CA SER A 206 -0.87 -0.83 4.13
C SER A 206 0.54 -0.69 3.55
N LEU A 207 0.70 -1.13 2.31
CA LEU A 207 1.97 -1.17 1.58
C LEU A 207 2.17 0.09 0.71
N GLY A 208 1.97 1.27 1.29
CA GLY A 208 2.19 2.56 0.62
C GLY A 208 1.06 3.00 -0.30
N ASP A 209 1.24 4.20 -0.87
CA ASP A 209 0.22 4.94 -1.62
C ASP A 209 -1.09 5.00 -0.83
N LEU A 210 -0.96 5.44 0.44
CA LEU A 210 -2.07 5.54 1.38
C LEU A 210 -3.14 6.48 0.83
N VAL A 211 -2.69 7.58 0.23
CA VAL A 211 -3.52 8.60 -0.44
C VAL A 211 -2.98 8.93 -1.83
N GLY A 212 -3.76 9.64 -2.64
CA GLY A 212 -3.39 10.06 -3.98
C GLY A 212 -2.98 11.54 -4.02
N ASP A 213 -1.78 11.91 -3.62
CA ASP A 213 -1.16 13.25 -3.65
C ASP A 213 -1.67 14.26 -2.60
N ASP A 214 -2.86 14.11 -2.02
CA ASP A 214 -3.38 15.01 -0.99
C ASP A 214 -3.20 14.38 0.40
N LEU A 215 -2.10 14.71 1.07
CA LEU A 215 -1.76 14.14 2.37
C LEU A 215 -2.74 14.53 3.50
N ASN A 216 -3.60 15.55 3.30
CA ASN A 216 -4.69 15.85 4.24
C ASN A 216 -5.73 14.72 4.31
N LEU A 217 -5.75 13.81 3.34
CA LEU A 217 -6.63 12.65 3.36
C LEU A 217 -6.16 11.52 4.27
N MET A 218 -4.91 11.53 4.77
CA MET A 218 -4.38 10.48 5.65
C MET A 218 -5.16 10.37 6.97
N GLU A 219 -5.48 11.49 7.61
CA GLU A 219 -6.25 11.45 8.86
C GLU A 219 -7.69 10.92 8.65
N PRO A 220 -8.47 11.39 7.64
CA PRO A 220 -9.75 10.79 7.28
C PRO A 220 -9.64 9.31 6.85
N LEU A 221 -8.56 8.90 6.18
CA LEU A 221 -8.30 7.50 5.85
C LEU A 221 -8.20 6.65 7.12
N ASN A 222 -7.45 7.12 8.13
CA ASN A 222 -7.29 6.44 9.40
C ASN A 222 -8.62 6.28 10.16
N GLU A 223 -9.51 7.28 10.08
CA GLU A 223 -10.86 7.17 10.66
C GLU A 223 -11.69 6.05 10.00
N ILE A 224 -11.51 5.85 8.69
CA ILE A 224 -12.19 4.79 7.94
C ILE A 224 -11.56 3.43 8.25
N LEU A 225 -10.23 3.30 8.21
CA LEU A 225 -9.53 2.05 8.53
C LEU A 225 -9.76 1.63 9.98
N GLY A 226 -9.85 2.58 10.90
CA GLY A 226 -10.17 2.34 12.30
C GLY A 226 -11.50 1.62 12.53
N LEU A 227 -12.46 1.71 11.59
CA LEU A 227 -13.73 0.97 11.67
C LEU A 227 -13.54 -0.56 11.59
N ILE A 228 -12.43 -1.02 11.03
CA ILE A 228 -12.09 -2.46 10.96
C ILE A 228 -11.88 -3.03 12.37
N GLY A 229 -11.30 -2.23 13.28
CA GLY A 229 -11.19 -2.56 14.71
C GLY A 229 -9.94 -3.35 15.09
N VAL A 230 -8.92 -3.36 14.24
CA VAL A 230 -7.62 -4.02 14.50
C VAL A 230 -6.47 -3.01 14.42
N PRO A 231 -5.32 -3.25 15.08
CA PRO A 231 -4.13 -2.41 14.90
C PRO A 231 -3.75 -2.31 13.42
N TRP A 232 -3.35 -1.10 12.97
CA TRP A 232 -3.05 -0.87 11.56
C TRP A 232 -1.68 -0.24 11.37
N TYR A 233 -0.81 -0.91 10.62
CA TYR A 233 0.56 -0.47 10.32
C TYR A 233 0.65 0.07 8.90
N ASN A 234 1.44 1.13 8.68
CA ASN A 234 1.55 1.80 7.40
C ASN A 234 3.01 2.01 7.02
N ILE A 235 3.29 1.96 5.72
CA ILE A 235 4.52 2.50 5.12
C ILE A 235 4.14 3.54 4.07
N PRO A 236 5.03 4.50 3.74
CA PRO A 236 4.75 5.46 2.68
C PRO A 236 4.92 4.81 1.30
N GLY A 237 4.21 5.36 0.31
CA GLY A 237 4.42 5.14 -1.11
C GLY A 237 4.84 6.42 -1.82
N ASN A 238 4.98 6.37 -3.14
CA ASN A 238 5.41 7.54 -3.91
C ASN A 238 4.34 8.64 -3.98
N HIS A 239 3.08 8.34 -3.68
CA HIS A 239 2.00 9.32 -3.58
C HIS A 239 1.85 9.92 -2.17
N ASP A 240 2.64 9.48 -1.19
CA ASP A 240 2.58 9.93 0.20
C ASP A 240 3.69 10.94 0.58
N GLN A 241 4.38 11.52 -0.42
CA GLN A 241 5.56 12.35 -0.24
C GLN A 241 5.24 13.84 -0.05
N ASN A 242 6.05 14.53 0.71
CA ASN A 242 6.09 15.99 0.74
C ASN A 242 6.82 16.52 -0.51
N TYR A 243 6.14 16.60 -1.65
CA TYR A 243 6.71 16.89 -2.98
C TYR A 243 7.47 18.22 -3.10
N MET A 244 7.32 19.12 -2.13
CA MET A 244 8.09 20.36 -2.05
C MET A 244 9.45 20.17 -1.39
N SER A 245 9.74 18.98 -0.86
CA SER A 245 11.04 18.67 -0.28
C SER A 245 12.15 18.71 -1.32
N ASN A 246 13.27 19.33 -0.96
CA ASN A 246 14.48 19.36 -1.78
C ASN A 246 15.35 18.11 -1.59
N GLU A 247 15.12 17.35 -0.54
CA GLU A 247 15.93 16.20 -0.13
C GLU A 247 15.02 15.05 0.32
N ASP A 248 15.48 13.83 0.11
CA ASP A 248 14.76 12.60 0.46
C ASP A 248 14.40 12.52 1.95
N ILE A 249 15.36 12.84 2.81
CA ILE A 249 15.20 12.80 4.27
C ILE A 249 14.02 13.61 4.82
N HIS A 250 13.56 14.61 4.05
CA HIS A 250 12.41 15.45 4.41
C HIS A 250 11.18 15.20 3.53
N ALA A 251 11.18 14.13 2.75
CA ALA A 251 10.05 13.81 1.90
C ALA A 251 8.88 13.17 2.67
N ASN A 252 9.13 12.67 3.87
CA ASN A 252 8.15 11.95 4.69
C ASN A 252 7.62 12.74 5.91
N GLU A 253 7.84 14.05 6.02
CA GLU A 253 7.52 14.85 7.21
C GLU A 253 6.05 14.78 7.64
N THR A 254 5.11 14.71 6.68
CA THR A 254 3.68 14.56 6.97
C THR A 254 3.36 13.13 7.41
N PHE A 255 3.96 12.13 6.76
CA PHE A 255 3.82 10.73 7.14
C PHE A 255 4.35 10.51 8.57
N GLU A 256 5.55 10.99 8.88
CA GLU A 256 6.17 10.88 10.21
C GLU A 256 5.33 11.52 11.31
N ARG A 257 4.74 12.69 11.04
CA ARG A 257 3.82 13.35 11.97
C ARG A 257 2.64 12.46 12.36
N ILE A 258 2.13 11.65 11.43
CA ILE A 258 0.91 10.87 11.61
C ILE A 258 1.21 9.44 12.09
N TYR A 259 2.25 8.81 11.53
CA TYR A 259 2.52 7.37 11.68
C TYR A 259 3.85 7.07 12.38
N GLY A 260 4.73 8.04 12.55
CA GLY A 260 6.08 7.85 13.09
C GLY A 260 7.08 7.41 12.01
N PRO A 261 8.00 6.48 12.32
CA PRO A 261 9.07 6.12 11.40
C PRO A 261 8.53 5.50 10.10
N SER A 262 9.11 5.88 8.96
CA SER A 262 8.79 5.30 7.65
C SER A 262 9.43 3.92 7.46
N THR A 263 10.52 3.64 8.20
CA THR A 263 11.21 2.33 8.25
C THR A 263 11.26 1.84 9.70
N TYR A 264 10.71 0.63 9.96
CA TYR A 264 10.62 0.07 11.30
C TYR A 264 10.40 -1.44 11.29
N ALA A 265 10.38 -2.06 12.47
CA ALA A 265 10.08 -3.47 12.62
C ALA A 265 9.20 -3.76 13.83
N PHE A 266 8.53 -4.90 13.82
CA PHE A 266 7.81 -5.46 14.97
C PHE A 266 7.72 -6.98 14.83
N GLN A 267 7.45 -7.68 15.93
CA GLN A 267 7.21 -9.11 15.96
C GLN A 267 5.76 -9.40 16.36
N TYR A 268 5.16 -10.39 15.73
CA TYR A 268 3.89 -10.97 16.16
C TYR A 268 4.02 -12.50 16.12
N ALA A 269 3.77 -13.16 17.24
CA ALA A 269 4.08 -14.58 17.44
C ALA A 269 5.52 -14.91 17.00
N SER A 270 5.73 -15.90 16.12
CA SER A 270 7.03 -16.27 15.55
C SER A 270 7.33 -15.59 14.20
N VAL A 271 6.64 -14.49 13.88
CA VAL A 271 6.83 -13.78 12.62
C VAL A 271 7.38 -12.38 12.89
N HIS A 272 8.47 -12.05 12.20
CA HIS A 272 9.12 -10.75 12.22
C HIS A 272 8.74 -9.94 11.00
N PHE A 273 8.18 -8.77 11.21
CA PHE A 273 7.83 -7.83 10.16
C PHE A 273 8.85 -6.69 10.14
N VAL A 274 9.47 -6.46 8.98
CA VAL A 274 10.34 -5.31 8.72
C VAL A 274 9.70 -4.50 7.60
N LEU A 275 9.29 -3.29 7.92
CA LEU A 275 8.61 -2.39 7.01
C LEU A 275 9.62 -1.33 6.55
N LEU A 276 9.80 -1.22 5.24
CA LEU A 276 10.84 -0.43 4.61
C LEU A 276 10.21 0.64 3.72
N ASP A 277 10.61 1.87 3.93
CA ASP A 277 10.40 2.95 2.98
C ASP A 277 11.40 2.78 1.83
N ASP A 278 10.89 2.46 0.67
CA ASP A 278 11.71 2.21 -0.51
C ASP A 278 11.46 3.21 -1.64
N VAL A 279 10.91 4.37 -1.29
CA VAL A 279 10.74 5.50 -2.22
C VAL A 279 11.85 6.51 -2.00
N VAL A 280 12.74 6.66 -2.95
CA VAL A 280 13.80 7.68 -2.94
C VAL A 280 13.32 8.92 -3.68
N TRP A 281 12.97 9.97 -2.95
CA TRP A 281 12.57 11.26 -3.50
C TRP A 281 13.78 12.04 -4.02
N LYS A 282 13.76 12.45 -5.29
CA LYS A 282 14.89 13.13 -5.96
C LYS A 282 14.86 14.65 -5.80
N GLY A 283 14.03 15.17 -4.92
CA GLY A 283 13.88 16.59 -4.65
C GLY A 283 12.83 17.29 -5.51
N PHE A 284 12.43 18.48 -5.08
CA PHE A 284 11.47 19.31 -5.81
C PHE A 284 11.97 19.67 -7.21
N SER A 285 11.22 19.32 -8.24
CA SER A 285 11.60 19.49 -9.64
C SER A 285 10.73 20.51 -10.40
N GLY A 286 9.83 21.19 -9.71
CA GLY A 286 8.96 22.22 -10.30
C GLY A 286 7.48 21.92 -10.19
N TYR A 287 6.69 22.62 -10.98
CA TYR A 287 5.24 22.52 -10.98
C TYR A 287 4.69 21.96 -12.30
N ARG A 288 3.67 21.13 -12.21
CA ARG A 288 2.86 20.69 -13.34
C ARG A 288 2.03 21.85 -13.91
N ASN A 289 1.48 21.69 -15.13
CA ASN A 289 0.65 22.71 -15.82
C ASN A 289 -0.58 23.15 -15.02
N ASN A 290 -1.04 22.38 -14.06
CA ASN A 290 -2.14 22.70 -13.17
C ASN A 290 -1.73 23.48 -11.91
N GLY A 291 -0.46 23.83 -11.77
CA GLY A 291 0.10 24.57 -10.65
C GLY A 291 0.41 23.74 -9.39
N LEU A 292 0.23 22.41 -9.43
CA LEU A 292 0.63 21.50 -8.37
C LEU A 292 2.09 21.04 -8.57
N PRO A 293 2.81 20.65 -7.51
CA PRO A 293 4.16 20.10 -7.63
C PRO A 293 4.24 18.90 -8.57
N GLU A 294 5.40 18.69 -9.18
CA GLU A 294 5.71 17.45 -9.87
C GLU A 294 5.85 16.31 -8.85
N ILE A 295 5.18 15.18 -9.11
CA ILE A 295 5.09 14.04 -8.18
C ILE A 295 5.87 12.81 -8.65
N PHE A 296 6.39 12.82 -9.88
CA PHE A 296 7.07 11.67 -10.47
C PHE A 296 8.60 11.75 -10.40
N ASN A 297 9.14 12.63 -9.52
CA ASN A 297 10.58 12.76 -9.36
C ASN A 297 11.12 11.85 -8.24
N TYR A 298 10.86 10.56 -8.37
CA TYR A 298 11.31 9.52 -7.45
C TYR A 298 11.92 8.32 -8.18
N GLU A 299 12.61 7.49 -7.44
CA GLU A 299 13.11 6.17 -7.83
C GLU A 299 12.84 5.17 -6.71
N GLY A 300 12.77 3.87 -7.01
CA GLY A 300 12.80 2.85 -5.99
C GLY A 300 14.20 2.70 -5.41
N GLY A 301 14.32 2.46 -4.11
CA GLY A 301 15.62 2.25 -3.50
C GLY A 301 15.61 2.23 -1.97
N LEU A 302 16.70 1.77 -1.38
CA LEU A 302 16.96 1.77 0.05
C LEU A 302 18.24 2.54 0.35
N SER A 303 18.21 3.37 1.36
CA SER A 303 19.39 4.09 1.83
C SER A 303 20.41 3.15 2.51
N THR A 304 21.63 3.62 2.69
CA THR A 304 22.66 2.87 3.46
C THR A 304 22.22 2.61 4.90
N ASP A 305 21.51 3.55 5.51
CA ASP A 305 21.04 3.46 6.89
C ASP A 305 19.93 2.40 7.03
N GLN A 306 18.98 2.38 6.09
CA GLN A 306 17.94 1.35 6.05
C GLN A 306 18.51 -0.05 5.81
N LEU A 307 19.50 -0.21 4.92
CA LEU A 307 20.21 -1.48 4.73
C LEU A 307 21.01 -1.89 5.99
N THR A 308 21.53 -0.92 6.73
CA THR A 308 22.22 -1.15 8.00
C THR A 308 21.24 -1.57 9.09
N PHE A 309 20.09 -0.88 9.20
CA PHE A 309 19.00 -1.27 10.09
C PHE A 309 18.52 -2.70 9.80
N LEU A 310 18.24 -2.99 8.52
CA LEU A 310 17.80 -4.33 8.10
C LEU A 310 18.82 -5.40 8.51
N ARG A 311 20.11 -5.17 8.25
CA ARG A 311 21.19 -6.09 8.64
C ARG A 311 21.28 -6.28 10.16
N ASN A 312 21.23 -5.17 10.91
CA ASN A 312 21.28 -5.20 12.36
C ASN A 312 20.09 -5.94 12.95
N TYR A 313 18.90 -5.73 12.40
CA TYR A 313 17.71 -6.42 12.86
C TYR A 313 17.72 -7.92 12.50
N VAL A 314 17.98 -8.28 11.24
CA VAL A 314 18.03 -9.67 10.77
C VAL A 314 19.03 -10.50 11.56
N ALA A 315 20.18 -9.93 11.95
CA ALA A 315 21.17 -10.60 12.80
C ALA A 315 20.63 -11.00 14.19
N THR A 316 19.52 -10.44 14.62
CA THR A 316 18.85 -10.74 15.91
C THR A 316 17.67 -11.69 15.78
N VAL A 317 17.29 -12.09 14.57
CA VAL A 317 16.14 -12.96 14.30
C VAL A 317 16.56 -14.42 14.36
N PRO A 318 15.87 -15.27 15.15
CA PRO A 318 16.11 -16.71 15.15
C PRO A 318 15.86 -17.33 13.76
N LYS A 319 16.69 -18.30 13.37
CA LYS A 319 16.62 -18.93 12.04
C LYS A 319 15.40 -19.85 11.86
N ASP A 320 14.71 -20.19 12.92
CA ASP A 320 13.48 -20.97 12.96
C ASP A 320 12.20 -20.10 13.06
N GLU A 321 12.32 -18.79 12.86
CA GLU A 321 11.20 -17.85 12.78
C GLU A 321 11.11 -17.24 11.38
N LEU A 322 9.90 -16.81 10.96
CA LEU A 322 9.64 -16.25 9.65
C LEU A 322 9.97 -14.75 9.62
N LEU A 323 10.66 -14.32 8.56
CA LEU A 323 10.97 -12.91 8.31
C LEU A 323 10.17 -12.40 7.12
N VAL A 324 9.33 -11.40 7.37
CA VAL A 324 8.47 -10.74 6.37
C VAL A 324 8.94 -9.31 6.15
N LEU A 325 9.29 -8.97 4.90
CA LEU A 325 9.56 -7.59 4.50
C LEU A 325 8.29 -6.99 3.88
N GLY A 326 7.94 -5.78 4.27
CA GLY A 326 6.90 -4.98 3.63
C GLY A 326 7.53 -3.74 3.00
N MET A 327 7.19 -3.44 1.76
CA MET A 327 7.68 -2.29 0.99
C MET A 327 6.61 -1.81 0.02
N HIS A 328 6.76 -0.63 -0.56
CA HIS A 328 5.83 -0.14 -1.56
C HIS A 328 6.22 -0.60 -2.97
N ILE A 329 7.43 -0.27 -3.41
CA ILE A 329 7.96 -0.62 -4.73
C ILE A 329 8.50 -2.06 -4.71
N PRO A 330 8.17 -2.91 -5.70
CA PRO A 330 8.61 -4.30 -5.67
C PRO A 330 10.12 -4.47 -5.82
N LEU A 331 10.65 -5.57 -5.28
CA LEU A 331 12.06 -5.97 -5.49
C LEU A 331 12.39 -6.22 -6.96
N VAL A 332 11.39 -6.53 -7.80
CA VAL A 332 11.56 -6.87 -9.21
C VAL A 332 10.67 -6.00 -10.07
N GLY A 333 11.23 -5.35 -11.07
CA GLY A 333 10.51 -4.50 -12.00
C GLY A 333 11.30 -4.25 -13.29
N TYR A 334 10.77 -3.43 -14.17
CA TYR A 334 11.32 -3.20 -15.49
C TYR A 334 12.16 -1.90 -15.61
N ASP A 335 12.08 -1.00 -14.64
CA ASP A 335 12.87 0.23 -14.55
C ASP A 335 13.07 0.69 -13.10
N ASP A 336 13.84 1.75 -12.90
CA ASP A 336 14.24 2.22 -11.57
C ASP A 336 13.09 2.87 -10.76
N LYS A 337 11.92 3.12 -11.37
CA LYS A 337 10.71 3.56 -10.65
C LYS A 337 9.85 2.40 -10.18
N ASN A 338 10.06 1.23 -10.75
CA ASN A 338 9.20 0.06 -10.54
C ASN A 338 9.96 -1.10 -9.91
N ARG A 339 11.14 -0.86 -9.36
CA ARG A 339 11.94 -1.87 -8.63
C ARG A 339 12.86 -1.23 -7.60
N VAL A 340 13.29 -2.02 -6.64
CA VAL A 340 14.37 -1.69 -5.70
C VAL A 340 15.71 -2.15 -6.29
N PRO A 341 16.63 -1.25 -6.71
CA PRO A 341 17.91 -1.64 -7.30
C PRO A 341 18.80 -2.47 -6.38
N GLN A 342 18.64 -2.32 -5.06
CA GLN A 342 19.40 -3.04 -4.03
C GLN A 342 18.87 -4.45 -3.73
N THR A 343 18.07 -5.05 -4.63
CA THR A 343 17.49 -6.40 -4.43
C THR A 343 18.54 -7.44 -4.06
N ASP A 344 19.69 -7.47 -4.75
CA ASP A 344 20.76 -8.42 -4.42
C ASP A 344 21.31 -8.18 -3.02
N GLN A 345 21.45 -6.91 -2.59
CA GLN A 345 21.91 -6.58 -1.24
C GLN A 345 20.88 -6.98 -0.17
N VAL A 346 19.59 -6.83 -0.45
CA VAL A 346 18.51 -7.31 0.42
C VAL A 346 18.59 -8.83 0.56
N LEU A 347 18.70 -9.55 -0.55
CA LEU A 347 18.85 -11.01 -0.53
C LEU A 347 20.12 -11.46 0.19
N ASP A 348 21.23 -10.74 0.05
CA ASP A 348 22.48 -11.00 0.77
C ASP A 348 22.31 -10.77 2.29
N ILE A 349 21.53 -9.77 2.71
CA ILE A 349 21.24 -9.52 4.12
C ILE A 349 20.31 -10.60 4.69
N LEU A 350 19.31 -11.03 3.95
CA LEU A 350 18.48 -12.18 4.32
C LEU A 350 19.35 -13.44 4.43
N GLY A 351 20.34 -13.55 3.54
CA GLY A 351 21.45 -14.47 3.61
C GLY A 351 21.03 -15.93 3.65
N ASP A 352 21.32 -16.57 4.77
CA ASP A 352 21.00 -17.98 5.06
C ASP A 352 19.71 -18.15 5.88
N HIS A 353 18.86 -17.10 5.97
CA HIS A 353 17.56 -17.20 6.63
C HIS A 353 16.59 -18.03 5.77
N PRO A 354 16.16 -19.23 6.23
CA PRO A 354 15.42 -20.16 5.37
C PRO A 354 13.96 -19.75 5.12
N TYR A 355 13.37 -18.97 6.03
CA TYR A 355 11.97 -18.61 5.98
C TYR A 355 11.84 -17.11 5.75
N THR A 356 11.57 -16.74 4.50
CA THR A 356 11.49 -15.33 4.12
C THR A 356 10.34 -15.07 3.13
N LEU A 357 9.67 -13.93 3.30
CA LEU A 357 8.59 -13.44 2.44
C LEU A 357 8.79 -11.93 2.26
N SER A 358 8.48 -11.38 1.10
CA SER A 358 8.30 -9.94 0.95
C SER A 358 7.00 -9.59 0.24
N LEU A 359 6.44 -8.43 0.59
CA LEU A 359 5.16 -7.93 0.14
C LEU A 359 5.33 -6.54 -0.45
N SER A 360 4.68 -6.25 -1.58
CA SER A 360 4.68 -4.92 -2.20
C SER A 360 3.36 -4.58 -2.89
N GLY A 361 3.23 -3.32 -3.32
CA GLY A 361 2.13 -2.77 -4.11
C GLY A 361 2.59 -2.09 -5.39
N HIS A 362 2.23 -0.81 -5.57
CA HIS A 362 2.74 0.14 -6.56
C HIS A 362 2.32 -0.09 -8.01
N THR A 363 2.37 -1.33 -8.51
CA THR A 363 2.22 -1.58 -9.95
C THR A 363 0.78 -1.64 -10.45
N HIS A 364 -0.21 -1.69 -9.54
CA HIS A 364 -1.62 -1.93 -9.85
C HIS A 364 -1.82 -3.16 -10.74
N THR A 365 -1.07 -4.23 -10.43
CA THR A 365 -1.15 -5.57 -11.02
C THR A 365 -0.79 -6.57 -9.93
N GLN A 366 -1.15 -7.84 -10.10
CA GLN A 366 -0.84 -8.87 -9.12
C GLN A 366 0.21 -9.85 -9.65
N ARG A 367 1.21 -10.19 -8.81
CA ARG A 367 2.26 -11.09 -9.25
C ARG A 367 3.02 -11.73 -8.10
N HIS A 368 3.44 -12.97 -8.32
CA HIS A 368 4.42 -13.68 -7.50
C HIS A 368 5.76 -13.77 -8.20
N TRP A 369 6.85 -13.65 -7.44
CA TRP A 369 8.21 -13.95 -7.88
C TRP A 369 8.90 -14.85 -6.85
N PHE A 370 9.79 -15.70 -7.33
CA PHE A 370 10.60 -16.60 -6.52
C PHE A 370 12.06 -16.32 -6.83
N LEU A 371 12.68 -15.51 -5.97
CA LEU A 371 14.06 -15.05 -6.14
C LEU A 371 15.01 -16.04 -5.48
N THR A 372 16.08 -16.42 -6.17
CA THR A 372 17.06 -17.31 -5.59
C THR A 372 17.94 -16.57 -4.59
N GLN A 373 17.97 -17.05 -3.34
CA GLN A 373 18.83 -16.52 -2.29
C GLN A 373 20.26 -17.10 -2.41
N PRO A 374 21.29 -16.50 -1.76
CA PRO A 374 22.66 -17.02 -1.74
C PRO A 374 22.79 -18.45 -1.23
N ASN A 375 21.90 -18.90 -0.33
CA ASN A 375 21.84 -20.27 0.19
C ASN A 375 21.22 -21.29 -0.79
N GLY A 376 20.71 -20.83 -1.94
CA GLY A 376 20.04 -21.66 -2.95
C GLY A 376 18.54 -21.87 -2.71
N GLU A 377 18.00 -21.40 -1.59
CA GLU A 377 16.57 -21.41 -1.32
C GLU A 377 15.86 -20.25 -2.08
N TYR A 378 14.53 -20.28 -2.08
CA TYR A 378 13.74 -19.23 -2.73
C TYR A 378 13.18 -18.24 -1.73
N HIS A 379 13.47 -16.96 -1.96
CA HIS A 379 12.73 -15.87 -1.36
C HIS A 379 11.44 -15.63 -2.18
N HIS A 380 10.29 -15.70 -1.53
CA HIS A 380 9.02 -15.40 -2.17
C HIS A 380 8.72 -13.90 -2.05
N HIS A 381 8.56 -13.23 -3.19
CA HIS A 381 8.10 -11.85 -3.28
C HIS A 381 6.70 -11.81 -3.89
N PHE A 382 5.75 -11.17 -3.21
CA PHE A 382 4.37 -11.04 -3.64
C PHE A 382 3.98 -9.59 -3.78
N ASN A 383 3.69 -9.17 -5.02
CA ASN A 383 3.06 -7.89 -5.30
C ASN A 383 1.55 -8.10 -5.33
N THR A 384 0.85 -7.52 -4.37
CA THR A 384 -0.59 -7.74 -4.19
C THR A 384 -1.44 -6.82 -5.05
N GLY A 385 -2.63 -7.29 -5.39
CA GLY A 385 -3.67 -6.46 -6.01
C GLY A 385 -4.06 -5.30 -5.11
N THR A 386 -4.44 -4.17 -5.70
CA THR A 386 -4.63 -2.90 -5.02
C THR A 386 -6.08 -2.66 -4.62
N VAL A 387 -6.30 -1.95 -3.52
CA VAL A 387 -7.63 -1.55 -3.03
C VAL A 387 -8.31 -0.59 -4.00
N SER A 388 -7.56 0.36 -4.56
CA SER A 388 -8.06 1.30 -5.56
C SER A 388 -8.24 0.70 -6.96
N GLY A 389 -7.76 -0.55 -7.18
CA GLY A 389 -7.74 -1.17 -8.49
C GLY A 389 -7.01 -0.30 -9.51
N SER A 390 -7.65 0.06 -10.61
CA SER A 390 -7.16 1.05 -11.58
C SER A 390 -7.50 2.48 -11.16
N TRP A 391 -7.18 2.90 -9.92
CA TRP A 391 -7.37 4.26 -9.41
C TRP A 391 -8.82 4.73 -9.44
N TYR A 392 -9.76 3.88 -9.02
CA TYR A 392 -11.21 4.14 -9.06
C TYR A 392 -11.72 4.50 -10.47
N ALA A 393 -11.11 3.92 -11.52
CA ALA A 393 -11.47 4.15 -12.92
C ALA A 393 -12.63 3.25 -13.38
N GLY A 394 -13.21 3.59 -14.53
CA GLY A 394 -14.24 2.81 -15.21
C GLY A 394 -15.65 3.17 -14.83
N ALA A 395 -16.61 2.47 -15.44
CA ALA A 395 -18.04 2.69 -15.26
C ALA A 395 -18.48 2.41 -13.81
N PHE A 396 -19.48 3.17 -13.35
CA PHE A 396 -20.15 2.88 -12.10
C PHE A 396 -21.11 1.69 -12.25
N ASP A 397 -21.13 0.85 -11.22
CA ASP A 397 -22.12 -0.22 -11.07
C ASP A 397 -23.48 0.30 -10.57
N GLU A 398 -24.42 -0.61 -10.27
CA GLU A 398 -25.79 -0.28 -9.85
C GLU A 398 -25.84 0.44 -8.49
N VAL A 399 -24.79 0.31 -7.68
CA VAL A 399 -24.68 0.97 -6.37
C VAL A 399 -23.77 2.20 -6.39
N GLY A 400 -23.31 2.59 -7.58
CA GLY A 400 -22.52 3.80 -7.79
C GLY A 400 -21.06 3.67 -7.33
N ILE A 401 -20.48 2.46 -7.43
CA ILE A 401 -19.06 2.18 -7.20
C ILE A 401 -18.42 1.88 -8.56
N PRO A 402 -17.27 2.47 -8.92
CA PRO A 402 -16.56 2.12 -10.14
C PRO A 402 -16.10 0.66 -10.09
N HIS A 403 -16.14 -0.04 -11.23
CA HIS A 403 -15.67 -1.44 -11.26
C HIS A 403 -14.17 -1.55 -11.03
N THR A 404 -13.41 -0.54 -11.38
CA THR A 404 -11.96 -0.32 -11.12
C THR A 404 -11.05 -1.54 -11.32
N VAL A 405 -11.41 -2.44 -12.28
CA VAL A 405 -10.62 -3.62 -12.63
C VAL A 405 -9.20 -3.20 -12.98
N MET A 406 -8.20 -3.92 -12.48
CA MET A 406 -6.79 -3.63 -12.75
C MET A 406 -6.40 -4.02 -14.18
N ARG A 407 -5.29 -3.43 -14.65
CA ARG A 407 -4.82 -3.53 -16.04
C ARG A 407 -4.47 -4.94 -16.50
N ASP A 408 -4.25 -5.87 -15.57
CA ASP A 408 -3.99 -7.29 -15.78
C ASP A 408 -5.25 -8.16 -15.71
N GLY A 409 -6.43 -7.53 -15.60
CA GLY A 409 -7.73 -8.19 -15.51
C GLY A 409 -8.13 -8.64 -14.10
N THR A 410 -7.30 -8.40 -13.08
CA THR A 410 -7.66 -8.69 -11.69
C THR A 410 -8.62 -7.61 -11.17
N PRO A 411 -9.71 -7.96 -10.47
CA PRO A 411 -10.55 -6.97 -9.79
C PRO A 411 -9.76 -6.26 -8.69
N ASN A 412 -10.25 -5.09 -8.22
CA ASN A 412 -9.69 -4.48 -7.02
C ASN A 412 -9.94 -5.35 -5.79
N GLY A 413 -9.06 -5.21 -4.80
CA GLY A 413 -9.18 -6.02 -3.60
C GLY A 413 -7.97 -5.91 -2.69
N TYR A 414 -7.81 -6.91 -1.85
CA TYR A 414 -6.77 -6.99 -0.83
C TYR A 414 -6.32 -8.44 -0.62
N ALA A 415 -5.21 -8.62 0.07
CA ALA A 415 -4.78 -9.96 0.48
C ALA A 415 -5.13 -10.23 1.94
N ILE A 416 -5.47 -11.48 2.24
CA ILE A 416 -5.48 -12.03 3.59
C ILE A 416 -4.36 -13.06 3.65
N ILE A 417 -3.41 -12.84 4.55
CA ILE A 417 -2.30 -13.76 4.76
C ILE A 417 -2.50 -14.45 6.10
N THR A 418 -2.66 -15.76 6.06
CA THR A 418 -2.69 -16.58 7.28
C THR A 418 -1.29 -17.07 7.56
N PHE A 419 -0.73 -16.72 8.71
CA PHE A 419 0.53 -17.23 9.22
C PHE A 419 0.26 -18.38 10.20
N ASP A 420 1.17 -19.38 10.22
CA ASP A 420 1.11 -20.54 11.12
C ASP A 420 2.55 -21.02 11.40
N GLY A 421 3.18 -20.46 12.42
CA GLY A 421 4.61 -20.61 12.64
C GLY A 421 5.42 -19.96 11.52
N VAL A 422 6.21 -20.76 10.80
CA VAL A 422 7.00 -20.31 9.64
C VAL A 422 6.26 -20.47 8.31
N ASP A 423 5.14 -21.19 8.32
CA ASP A 423 4.30 -21.38 7.16
C ASP A 423 3.32 -20.22 6.99
N TYR A 424 2.93 -19.97 5.75
CA TYR A 424 1.89 -18.98 5.45
C TYR A 424 1.09 -19.39 4.22
N THR A 425 -0.12 -18.84 4.14
CA THR A 425 -0.96 -18.93 2.93
C THR A 425 -1.44 -17.54 2.56
N ILE A 426 -1.38 -17.22 1.27
CA ILE A 426 -1.88 -15.96 0.73
C ILE A 426 -3.19 -16.25 0.00
N ARG A 427 -4.20 -15.44 0.28
CA ARG A 427 -5.46 -15.44 -0.45
C ARG A 427 -5.82 -14.02 -0.85
N PHE A 428 -5.94 -13.79 -2.14
CA PHE A 428 -6.52 -12.57 -2.67
C PHE A 428 -8.03 -12.56 -2.42
N LYS A 429 -8.59 -11.40 -2.11
CA LYS A 429 -10.02 -11.18 -1.93
C LYS A 429 -10.45 -9.98 -2.78
N ALA A 430 -11.18 -10.26 -3.85
CA ALA A 430 -11.82 -9.22 -4.65
C ALA A 430 -12.90 -8.52 -3.81
N SER A 431 -12.83 -7.20 -3.66
CA SER A 431 -13.77 -6.41 -2.86
C SER A 431 -15.21 -6.67 -3.28
N ARG A 432 -16.11 -6.89 -2.32
CA ARG A 432 -17.54 -7.20 -2.48
C ARG A 432 -17.88 -8.53 -3.19
N TRP A 433 -16.92 -9.20 -3.79
CA TRP A 433 -17.13 -10.50 -4.41
C TRP A 433 -17.10 -11.64 -3.38
N PRO A 434 -17.73 -12.80 -3.65
CA PRO A 434 -17.59 -13.97 -2.81
C PRO A 434 -16.13 -14.39 -2.62
N ARG A 435 -15.82 -15.04 -1.49
CA ARG A 435 -14.45 -15.49 -1.13
C ARG A 435 -13.85 -16.43 -2.18
N ASP A 436 -14.67 -17.20 -2.87
CA ASP A 436 -14.29 -18.18 -3.88
C ASP A 436 -14.21 -17.61 -5.31
N TYR A 437 -14.50 -16.33 -5.51
CA TYR A 437 -14.26 -15.65 -6.78
C TYR A 437 -12.77 -15.38 -6.94
N GLN A 438 -12.07 -16.35 -7.55
CA GLN A 438 -10.60 -16.33 -7.67
C GLN A 438 -10.12 -16.40 -9.12
N MET A 439 -11.04 -16.47 -10.07
CA MET A 439 -10.71 -16.52 -11.48
C MET A 439 -11.82 -15.92 -12.35
N ASN A 440 -11.45 -15.60 -13.58
CA ASN A 440 -12.37 -15.23 -14.64
C ASN A 440 -12.10 -16.12 -15.86
N ILE A 441 -13.15 -16.71 -16.42
CA ILE A 441 -13.07 -17.59 -17.60
C ILE A 441 -13.59 -16.81 -18.80
N TYR A 442 -12.81 -16.74 -19.86
CA TYR A 442 -13.16 -16.08 -21.11
C TYR A 442 -13.18 -17.08 -22.27
N SER A 443 -14.26 -17.08 -23.02
CA SER A 443 -14.47 -17.77 -24.29
C SER A 443 -15.62 -17.06 -25.02
N PRO A 444 -15.74 -17.11 -26.36
CA PRO A 444 -16.94 -16.63 -27.03
C PRO A 444 -18.20 -17.33 -26.52
N ASP A 445 -19.28 -16.59 -26.28
CA ASP A 445 -20.56 -17.11 -25.80
C ASP A 445 -21.23 -18.03 -26.84
N SER A 446 -21.02 -17.72 -28.14
CA SER A 446 -21.55 -18.47 -29.29
C SER A 446 -20.43 -18.81 -30.27
N ILE A 447 -20.34 -20.06 -30.68
CA ILE A 447 -19.24 -20.61 -31.48
C ILE A 447 -19.85 -21.40 -32.63
N THR A 448 -19.51 -21.05 -33.86
CA THR A 448 -19.89 -21.87 -35.02
C THR A 448 -19.01 -23.11 -35.12
N PRO A 449 -19.50 -24.23 -35.77
CA PRO A 449 -18.65 -25.41 -35.99
C PRO A 449 -17.35 -25.11 -36.74
N GLN A 450 -17.36 -24.10 -37.63
CA GLN A 450 -16.16 -23.68 -38.35
C GLN A 450 -15.14 -23.01 -37.40
N GLN A 451 -15.59 -22.10 -36.56
CA GLN A 451 -14.71 -21.47 -35.56
C GLN A 451 -14.13 -22.51 -34.61
N LEU A 452 -14.95 -23.49 -34.19
CA LEU A 452 -14.48 -24.58 -33.33
C LEU A 452 -13.39 -25.41 -34.02
N ALA A 453 -13.58 -25.75 -35.31
CA ALA A 453 -12.59 -26.47 -36.11
C ALA A 453 -11.30 -25.64 -36.34
N ASP A 454 -11.42 -24.31 -36.48
CA ASP A 454 -10.30 -23.40 -36.64
C ASP A 454 -9.53 -23.18 -35.31
N GLY A 455 -10.12 -23.56 -34.17
CA GLY A 455 -9.53 -23.48 -32.84
C GLY A 455 -9.99 -22.27 -32.05
N VAL A 456 -10.88 -22.47 -31.10
CA VAL A 456 -11.30 -21.45 -30.12
C VAL A 456 -10.55 -21.64 -28.82
N GLU A 457 -9.93 -20.58 -28.32
CA GLU A 457 -9.25 -20.62 -27.03
C GLU A 457 -10.22 -20.34 -25.87
N VAL A 458 -10.04 -21.10 -24.79
CA VAL A 458 -10.49 -20.78 -23.44
C VAL A 458 -9.32 -20.10 -22.74
N ILE A 459 -9.57 -18.94 -22.16
CA ILE A 459 -8.58 -18.17 -21.42
C ILE A 459 -9.07 -18.02 -20.00
N VAL A 460 -8.22 -18.35 -19.05
CA VAL A 460 -8.54 -18.28 -17.61
C VAL A 460 -7.56 -17.33 -16.94
N ASN A 461 -8.09 -16.27 -16.34
CA ASN A 461 -7.34 -15.38 -15.48
C ASN A 461 -7.51 -15.87 -14.03
N VAL A 462 -6.47 -16.45 -13.45
CA VAL A 462 -6.45 -16.86 -12.03
C VAL A 462 -5.77 -15.74 -11.24
N PHE A 463 -6.53 -14.92 -10.52
CA PHE A 463 -6.08 -13.63 -9.99
C PHE A 463 -4.81 -13.69 -9.16
N ALA A 464 -4.65 -14.66 -8.26
CA ALA A 464 -3.42 -14.89 -7.49
C ALA A 464 -2.60 -16.09 -8.01
N GLY A 465 -2.66 -16.35 -9.31
CA GLY A 465 -1.94 -17.46 -9.92
C GLY A 465 -0.45 -17.16 -10.12
N SER A 466 0.35 -18.22 -10.11
CA SER A 466 1.81 -18.16 -10.31
C SER A 466 2.28 -19.31 -11.20
N GLU A 467 3.57 -19.38 -11.50
CA GLU A 467 4.18 -20.51 -12.18
C GLU A 467 4.11 -21.84 -11.39
N ARG A 468 3.70 -21.77 -10.12
CA ARG A 468 3.49 -22.93 -9.24
C ARG A 468 2.02 -23.31 -9.11
N SER A 469 1.15 -22.69 -9.91
CA SER A 469 -0.29 -23.01 -9.95
C SER A 469 -0.59 -24.05 -11.02
N GLU A 470 -1.51 -24.95 -10.73
CA GLU A 470 -2.07 -25.92 -11.67
C GLU A 470 -3.47 -25.44 -12.07
N VAL A 471 -3.74 -25.33 -13.38
CA VAL A 471 -5.06 -24.93 -13.89
C VAL A 471 -5.49 -25.94 -14.92
N GLU A 472 -6.70 -26.47 -14.76
CA GLU A 472 -7.26 -27.53 -15.61
C GLU A 472 -8.70 -27.21 -15.96
N MET A 473 -9.15 -27.68 -17.15
CA MET A 473 -10.53 -27.58 -17.56
C MET A 473 -11.10 -28.95 -17.96
N ARG A 474 -12.42 -29.06 -17.96
CA ARG A 474 -13.15 -30.16 -18.61
C ARG A 474 -14.47 -29.64 -19.19
N MET A 475 -15.09 -30.44 -20.07
CA MET A 475 -16.36 -30.11 -20.69
C MET A 475 -17.50 -30.88 -20.03
N ASP A 476 -18.67 -30.22 -19.87
CA ASP A 476 -19.95 -30.80 -19.47
C ASP A 476 -19.92 -31.65 -18.18
N GLY A 477 -19.05 -31.29 -17.25
CA GLY A 477 -18.91 -31.96 -15.95
C GLY A 477 -18.39 -33.39 -16.03
N SER A 478 -17.94 -33.84 -17.19
CA SER A 478 -17.53 -35.22 -17.44
C SER A 478 -16.17 -35.33 -18.14
N GLY A 479 -15.59 -36.52 -18.15
CA GLY A 479 -14.29 -36.76 -18.76
C GLY A 479 -13.09 -36.32 -17.90
N PRO A 480 -11.87 -36.50 -18.41
CA PRO A 480 -10.65 -36.14 -17.69
C PRO A 480 -10.46 -34.62 -17.63
N TRP A 481 -9.82 -34.17 -16.58
CA TRP A 481 -9.31 -32.82 -16.50
C TRP A 481 -8.14 -32.65 -17.49
N MET A 482 -8.14 -31.53 -18.20
CA MET A 482 -7.15 -31.19 -19.22
C MET A 482 -6.38 -29.95 -18.75
N PRO A 483 -5.05 -30.05 -18.63
CA PRO A 483 -4.24 -28.90 -18.17
C PRO A 483 -4.27 -27.74 -19.18
N LEU A 484 -4.25 -26.52 -18.67
CA LEU A 484 -4.07 -25.29 -19.43
C LEU A 484 -2.60 -24.87 -19.38
N GLU A 485 -2.16 -24.20 -20.42
CA GLU A 485 -0.81 -23.64 -20.53
C GLU A 485 -0.80 -22.18 -20.03
N ARG A 486 0.16 -21.85 -19.16
CA ARG A 486 0.34 -20.48 -18.66
C ARG A 486 0.98 -19.59 -19.72
N VAL A 487 0.43 -18.39 -19.93
CA VAL A 487 0.90 -17.41 -20.90
C VAL A 487 0.97 -16.02 -20.28
N ALA A 488 1.81 -15.15 -20.86
CA ALA A 488 1.89 -13.74 -20.50
C ALA A 488 1.39 -12.90 -21.69
N ARG A 489 0.15 -12.42 -21.59
CA ARG A 489 -0.47 -11.54 -22.58
C ARG A 489 -1.55 -10.69 -21.91
N GLU A 490 -2.13 -9.74 -22.65
CA GLU A 490 -3.24 -8.95 -22.13
C GLU A 490 -4.46 -9.83 -21.85
N ASP A 491 -5.14 -9.55 -20.73
CA ASP A 491 -6.39 -10.20 -20.38
C ASP A 491 -7.50 -9.79 -21.36
N PRO A 492 -8.17 -10.73 -22.04
CA PRO A 492 -9.18 -10.41 -23.05
C PRO A 492 -10.42 -9.73 -22.46
N PHE A 493 -10.83 -10.09 -21.24
CA PHE A 493 -11.96 -9.44 -20.57
C PHE A 493 -11.65 -7.96 -20.31
N TYR A 494 -10.45 -7.66 -19.80
CA TYR A 494 -10.06 -6.26 -19.58
C TYR A 494 -9.88 -5.51 -20.91
N ARG A 495 -9.34 -6.16 -21.94
CA ARG A 495 -9.21 -5.57 -23.28
C ARG A 495 -10.58 -5.19 -23.86
N ASP A 496 -11.56 -6.09 -23.82
CA ASP A 496 -12.92 -5.83 -24.31
C ASP A 496 -13.60 -4.71 -23.50
N LEU A 497 -13.39 -4.68 -22.18
CA LEU A 497 -13.89 -3.65 -21.31
C LEU A 497 -13.29 -2.27 -21.66
N PHE A 498 -11.97 -2.21 -21.81
CA PHE A 498 -11.24 -1.00 -22.19
C PHE A 498 -11.70 -0.46 -23.56
N ASP A 499 -11.77 -1.32 -24.57
CA ASP A 499 -12.15 -0.91 -25.93
C ASP A 499 -13.60 -0.43 -25.99
N ARG A 500 -14.51 -1.09 -25.27
CA ARG A 500 -15.93 -0.73 -25.17
C ARG A 500 -16.10 0.64 -24.50
N GLU A 501 -15.42 0.89 -23.36
CA GLU A 501 -15.50 2.17 -22.66
C GLU A 501 -14.79 3.30 -23.40
N ALA A 502 -13.70 2.99 -24.14
CA ALA A 502 -13.05 3.97 -25.01
C ALA A 502 -13.94 4.43 -26.17
N GLN A 503 -14.74 3.50 -26.75
CA GLN A 503 -15.68 3.82 -27.81
C GLN A 503 -16.94 4.56 -27.31
N ASN A 504 -17.44 4.20 -26.15
CA ASN A 504 -18.62 4.77 -25.52
C ASN A 504 -18.31 5.13 -24.05
N PRO A 505 -17.62 6.26 -23.80
CA PRO A 505 -17.22 6.63 -22.45
C PRO A 505 -18.40 6.69 -21.48
N PRO A 506 -18.42 5.88 -20.42
CA PRO A 506 -19.46 5.91 -19.41
C PRO A 506 -19.29 7.12 -18.48
N ALA A 507 -20.28 7.36 -17.64
CA ALA A 507 -20.05 8.20 -16.46
C ALA A 507 -19.03 7.52 -15.56
N SER A 508 -17.90 8.17 -15.30
CA SER A 508 -16.79 7.64 -14.52
C SER A 508 -16.02 8.79 -13.84
N LEU A 509 -15.27 8.48 -12.80
CA LEU A 509 -14.32 9.42 -12.20
C LEU A 509 -13.04 9.55 -13.04
N ARG A 510 -12.64 8.46 -13.68
CA ARG A 510 -11.42 8.34 -14.47
C ARG A 510 -11.61 7.26 -15.54
N ASN A 511 -11.04 7.49 -16.72
CA ASN A 511 -11.02 6.47 -17.77
C ASN A 511 -10.10 5.31 -17.38
N LEU A 512 -10.42 4.11 -17.88
CA LEU A 512 -9.57 2.94 -17.72
C LEU A 512 -8.18 3.18 -18.33
N PRO A 513 -7.10 2.78 -17.66
CA PRO A 513 -5.76 2.78 -18.25
C PRO A 513 -5.63 1.66 -19.29
N LYS A 514 -4.61 1.77 -20.16
CA LYS A 514 -4.33 0.73 -21.16
C LYS A 514 -4.03 -0.61 -20.51
N PRO A 515 -4.51 -1.74 -21.09
CA PRO A 515 -4.16 -3.08 -20.64
C PRO A 515 -2.65 -3.29 -20.51
N SER A 516 -2.26 -4.15 -19.61
CA SER A 516 -0.90 -4.64 -19.46
C SER A 516 -0.88 -6.17 -19.56
N PRO A 517 0.24 -6.78 -19.99
CA PRO A 517 0.34 -8.23 -19.95
C PRO A 517 0.12 -8.77 -18.53
N SER A 518 -0.82 -9.71 -18.40
CA SER A 518 -1.08 -10.45 -17.17
C SER A 518 -0.16 -11.66 -17.07
N PRO A 519 0.54 -11.88 -15.95
CA PRO A 519 1.40 -13.04 -15.77
C PRO A 519 0.66 -14.28 -15.26
N HIS A 520 -0.64 -14.19 -15.03
CA HIS A 520 -1.48 -15.23 -14.42
C HIS A 520 -2.68 -15.59 -15.30
N LEU A 521 -2.43 -15.70 -16.63
CA LEU A 521 -3.36 -16.25 -17.60
C LEU A 521 -2.97 -17.67 -17.98
N TRP A 522 -3.99 -18.52 -18.14
CA TRP A 522 -3.87 -19.88 -18.67
C TRP A 522 -4.76 -20.05 -19.88
N VAL A 523 -4.29 -20.79 -20.88
CA VAL A 523 -5.01 -20.99 -22.14
C VAL A 523 -5.09 -22.44 -22.52
N ARG A 524 -6.18 -22.79 -23.21
CA ARG A 524 -6.34 -24.07 -23.91
C ARG A 524 -7.34 -23.91 -25.04
N THR A 525 -7.05 -24.56 -26.18
CA THR A 525 -8.00 -24.67 -27.27
C THR A 525 -9.11 -25.64 -26.89
N LEU A 526 -10.37 -25.29 -27.18
CA LEU A 526 -11.51 -26.18 -27.05
C LEU A 526 -11.35 -27.42 -27.94
N PRO A 527 -11.94 -28.56 -27.58
CA PRO A 527 -12.04 -29.72 -28.50
C PRO A 527 -12.65 -29.30 -29.83
N GLY A 528 -12.00 -29.68 -30.94
CA GLY A 528 -12.43 -29.30 -32.30
C GLY A 528 -13.78 -29.88 -32.73
N GLU A 529 -14.32 -30.81 -31.96
CA GLU A 529 -15.62 -31.45 -32.21
C GLU A 529 -16.45 -31.39 -30.92
N LEU A 530 -17.42 -30.51 -30.89
CA LEU A 530 -18.49 -30.45 -29.89
C LEU A 530 -19.84 -30.52 -30.64
N ALA A 531 -20.82 -31.18 -30.05
CA ALA A 531 -22.16 -31.25 -30.61
C ALA A 531 -22.80 -29.84 -30.68
N ILE A 532 -23.73 -29.65 -31.64
CA ILE A 532 -24.55 -28.43 -31.61
C ILE A 532 -25.39 -28.42 -30.33
N GLY A 533 -25.34 -27.31 -29.58
CA GLY A 533 -26.04 -27.18 -28.32
C GLY A 533 -25.29 -26.36 -27.28
N VAL A 534 -25.76 -26.42 -26.04
CA VAL A 534 -25.14 -25.74 -24.90
C VAL A 534 -24.12 -26.67 -24.23
N HIS A 535 -22.95 -26.17 -23.99
CA HIS A 535 -21.87 -26.84 -23.28
C HIS A 535 -21.42 -26.03 -22.09
N VAL A 536 -20.82 -26.67 -21.10
CA VAL A 536 -20.26 -25.99 -19.90
C VAL A 536 -18.77 -26.26 -19.81
N ILE A 537 -17.99 -25.20 -19.88
CA ILE A 537 -16.58 -25.22 -19.53
C ILE A 537 -16.48 -25.19 -18.00
N GLU A 538 -15.95 -26.24 -17.39
CA GLU A 538 -15.58 -26.23 -15.97
C GLU A 538 -14.08 -26.06 -15.85
N VAL A 539 -13.67 -25.15 -14.99
CA VAL A 539 -12.25 -24.89 -14.66
C VAL A 539 -12.01 -25.17 -13.19
N GLN A 540 -10.87 -25.75 -12.88
CA GLN A 540 -10.33 -25.79 -11.52
C GLN A 540 -8.91 -25.27 -11.49
N SER A 541 -8.57 -24.56 -10.43
CA SER A 541 -7.21 -24.14 -10.11
C SER A 541 -6.77 -24.71 -8.77
N ARG A 542 -5.47 -24.98 -8.66
CA ARG A 542 -4.80 -25.29 -7.41
C ARG A 542 -3.57 -24.40 -7.31
N ASP A 543 -3.47 -23.60 -6.26
CA ASP A 543 -2.31 -22.74 -6.03
C ASP A 543 -1.18 -23.48 -5.29
N MET A 544 -0.06 -22.79 -5.08
CA MET A 544 1.11 -23.32 -4.40
C MET A 544 0.89 -23.63 -2.91
N PHE A 545 -0.17 -23.10 -2.32
CA PHE A 545 -0.58 -23.37 -0.94
C PHE A 545 -1.56 -24.54 -0.83
N GLY A 546 -1.95 -25.14 -1.98
CA GLY A 546 -2.92 -26.23 -2.06
C GLY A 546 -4.37 -25.78 -2.00
N GLN A 547 -4.66 -24.47 -2.02
CA GLN A 547 -6.00 -23.93 -2.11
C GLN A 547 -6.60 -24.27 -3.48
N ARG A 548 -7.88 -24.67 -3.51
CA ARG A 548 -8.56 -25.09 -4.74
C ARG A 548 -9.80 -24.26 -4.97
N TYR A 549 -9.96 -23.80 -6.20
CA TYR A 549 -11.12 -23.02 -6.65
C TYR A 549 -11.69 -23.62 -7.92
N ARG A 550 -12.98 -23.42 -8.14
CA ARG A 550 -13.69 -23.88 -9.34
C ARG A 550 -14.64 -22.82 -9.82
N ASP A 551 -14.73 -22.72 -11.16
CA ASP A 551 -15.71 -21.88 -11.81
C ASP A 551 -16.21 -22.52 -13.11
N ARG A 552 -17.28 -21.97 -13.69
CA ARG A 552 -17.98 -22.52 -14.86
C ARG A 552 -18.42 -21.42 -15.81
N LEU A 553 -18.23 -21.67 -17.09
CA LEU A 553 -18.74 -20.83 -18.18
C LEU A 553 -19.59 -21.61 -19.13
N PRO A 554 -20.93 -21.36 -19.26
CA PRO A 554 -21.73 -21.91 -20.33
C PRO A 554 -21.41 -21.25 -21.67
N ILE A 555 -21.27 -22.06 -22.73
CA ILE A 555 -21.09 -21.62 -24.11
C ILE A 555 -22.12 -22.32 -25.01
N ARG A 556 -22.36 -21.80 -26.22
CA ARG A 556 -23.24 -22.41 -27.21
C ARG A 556 -22.48 -22.69 -28.51
N VAL A 557 -22.60 -23.91 -29.01
CA VAL A 557 -22.21 -24.28 -30.38
C VAL A 557 -23.46 -24.21 -31.26
N GLU A 558 -23.42 -23.43 -32.36
CA GLU A 558 -24.56 -23.17 -33.25
C GLU A 558 -24.56 -24.04 -34.51
#